data_14375265b7c092f94c6f179ea063b698
#
_entry.id   14375265b7c092f94c6f179ea063b698
#
_cell.length_a   1.000
_cell.length_b   1.000
_cell.length_c   1.000
_cell.angle_alpha   90.00
_cell.angle_beta   90.00
_cell.angle_gamma   90.00
#
_symmetry.space_group_name_H-M   'P 1'
#
loop_
_entity.id
_entity.type
_entity.pdbx_description
1 polymer ?
#
loop_
_entity_poly.entity_id
_entity_poly.type
_entity_poly.pdbx_seq_one_letter_code
_entity_poly.pdbx_strand_id
1 'polypeptide(L)'
;PLPWRAYDEDATFIHRILGITDPLVNMVGVVLSPSMVMELRCGCIDRDLMPQIEAAYRRVAVGKDIMLVEGGASLREGLSLEVDPVSVANRLDVPVMAMIRYRNPVSMGDACVDAQRQFRERLVGLAINAVPDAEIPGLQECFSCMEGRGIPTLGVLPLREQLQSISVGEIA
;
A
#
# COMPACT_ATOMS: atom_id res chain seq x y z
N PRO A 1 7.00 -27.27 10.20
CA PRO A 1 6.06 -26.18 10.31
C PRO A 1 6.71 -25.12 11.17
N LEU A 2 7.07 -23.99 10.58
CA LEU A 2 7.71 -22.88 11.30
C LEU A 2 6.60 -22.13 12.05
N PRO A 3 6.66 -22.03 13.40
CA PRO A 3 5.55 -21.55 14.22
C PRO A 3 5.29 -20.03 14.16
N TRP A 4 5.99 -19.28 13.30
CA TRP A 4 5.91 -17.83 13.14
C TRP A 4 5.59 -17.37 11.71
N ARG A 5 4.89 -18.18 10.93
CA ARG A 5 4.18 -17.67 9.75
C ARG A 5 2.99 -16.85 10.24
N ALA A 6 3.27 -15.63 10.71
CA ALA A 6 2.26 -14.59 10.72
C ALA A 6 1.90 -14.37 9.24
N TYR A 7 0.80 -14.96 8.79
CA TYR A 7 0.20 -14.56 7.52
C TYR A 7 -0.31 -13.14 7.75
N ASP A 8 -0.03 -12.28 6.79
CA ASP A 8 -0.65 -10.98 6.74
C ASP A 8 -2.18 -11.17 6.78
N GLU A 9 -2.86 -10.55 7.74
CA GLU A 9 -4.31 -10.72 7.94
C GLU A 9 -5.08 -10.18 6.73
N ASP A 10 -4.62 -9.06 6.14
CA ASP A 10 -5.22 -8.44 4.97
C ASP A 10 -5.07 -9.36 3.74
N ALA A 11 -3.90 -9.93 3.52
CA ALA A 11 -3.68 -10.89 2.45
C ALA A 11 -4.56 -12.15 2.62
N THR A 12 -4.73 -12.62 3.86
CA THR A 12 -5.60 -13.77 4.16
C THR A 12 -7.07 -13.43 3.87
N PHE A 13 -7.51 -12.23 4.25
CA PHE A 13 -8.87 -11.75 4.01
C PHE A 13 -9.14 -11.62 2.51
N ILE A 14 -8.26 -10.94 1.76
CA ILE A 14 -8.38 -10.73 0.32
C ILE A 14 -8.40 -12.07 -0.42
N HIS A 15 -7.50 -12.98 -0.08
CA HIS A 15 -7.43 -14.33 -0.65
C HIS A 15 -8.77 -15.06 -0.54
N ARG A 16 -9.38 -15.01 0.65
CA ARG A 16 -10.68 -15.66 0.92
C ARG A 16 -11.84 -14.98 0.19
N ILE A 17 -11.93 -13.64 0.24
CA ILE A 17 -13.06 -12.89 -0.32
C ILE A 17 -13.07 -12.95 -1.84
N LEU A 18 -11.91 -12.86 -2.48
CA LEU A 18 -11.80 -12.89 -3.94
C LEU A 18 -11.71 -14.31 -4.51
N GLY A 19 -11.70 -15.35 -3.66
CA GLY A 19 -11.60 -16.74 -4.09
C GLY A 19 -10.31 -17.01 -4.88
N ILE A 20 -9.20 -16.36 -4.50
CA ILE A 20 -7.93 -16.50 -5.19
C ILE A 20 -7.40 -17.92 -5.00
N THR A 21 -6.97 -18.56 -6.06
CA THR A 21 -6.46 -19.95 -6.04
C THR A 21 -4.96 -20.05 -5.83
N ASP A 22 -4.23 -18.94 -6.00
CA ASP A 22 -2.79 -18.90 -5.74
C ASP A 22 -2.52 -19.17 -4.25
N PRO A 23 -1.47 -19.93 -3.90
CA PRO A 23 -1.10 -20.13 -2.51
C PRO A 23 -0.82 -18.81 -1.79
N LEU A 24 -1.41 -18.60 -0.61
CA LEU A 24 -1.26 -17.37 0.17
C LEU A 24 0.21 -16.97 0.39
N VAL A 25 1.09 -17.95 0.58
CA VAL A 25 2.55 -17.72 0.73
C VAL A 25 3.19 -17.06 -0.50
N ASN A 26 2.58 -17.17 -1.67
CA ASN A 26 3.08 -16.50 -2.88
C ASN A 26 2.57 -15.06 -2.98
N MET A 27 1.45 -14.73 -2.34
CA MET A 27 0.86 -13.40 -2.37
C MET A 27 1.58 -12.43 -1.43
N VAL A 28 2.24 -12.94 -0.39
CA VAL A 28 2.97 -12.13 0.57
C VAL A 28 4.46 -12.15 0.21
N GLY A 29 4.99 -11.03 -0.25
CA GLY A 29 6.39 -10.92 -0.65
C GLY A 29 7.33 -11.07 0.55
N VAL A 30 7.13 -10.26 1.57
CA VAL A 30 7.93 -10.27 2.82
C VAL A 30 7.03 -9.89 3.98
N VAL A 31 7.20 -10.56 5.11
CA VAL A 31 6.60 -10.16 6.40
C VAL A 31 7.71 -9.60 7.28
N LEU A 32 7.60 -8.32 7.62
CA LEU A 32 8.56 -7.62 8.46
C LEU A 32 8.19 -7.81 9.94
N SER A 33 8.74 -8.84 10.59
CA SER A 33 8.63 -8.95 12.05
C SER A 33 9.62 -8.02 12.76
N PRO A 34 9.30 -7.50 13.95
CA PRO A 34 10.22 -6.65 14.71
C PRO A 34 11.60 -7.32 14.96
N SER A 35 11.64 -8.63 15.24
CA SER A 35 12.89 -9.38 15.40
C SER A 35 13.71 -9.39 14.13
N MET A 36 13.10 -9.69 12.97
CA MET A 36 13.79 -9.70 11.69
C MET A 36 14.35 -8.33 11.32
N VAL A 37 13.58 -7.27 11.56
CA VAL A 37 14.05 -5.89 11.33
C VAL A 37 15.26 -5.57 12.19
N MET A 38 15.25 -5.97 13.46
CA MET A 38 16.39 -5.76 14.38
C MET A 38 17.62 -6.56 13.94
N GLU A 39 17.48 -7.82 13.59
CA GLU A 39 18.57 -8.70 13.14
C GLU A 39 19.24 -8.18 11.87
N LEU A 40 18.45 -7.74 10.89
CA LEU A 40 18.95 -7.14 9.66
C LEU A 40 19.66 -5.80 9.92
N ARG A 41 19.09 -4.93 10.74
CA ARG A 41 19.69 -3.63 11.07
C ARG A 41 20.96 -3.72 11.92
N CYS A 42 21.06 -4.71 12.80
CA CYS A 42 22.26 -4.96 13.58
C CYS A 42 23.37 -5.68 12.80
N GLY A 43 23.11 -6.02 11.52
CA GLY A 43 24.09 -6.78 10.71
C GLY A 43 24.24 -8.24 11.15
N CYS A 44 23.34 -8.74 12.00
CA CYS A 44 23.33 -10.15 12.40
C CYS A 44 22.94 -11.08 11.26
N ILE A 45 22.16 -10.56 10.33
CA ILE A 45 21.77 -11.22 9.07
C ILE A 45 22.06 -10.22 7.93
N ASP A 46 22.85 -10.63 6.96
CA ASP A 46 23.04 -9.92 5.71
C ASP A 46 22.13 -10.56 4.65
N ARG A 47 20.97 -9.95 4.42
CA ARG A 47 19.97 -10.48 3.48
C ARG A 47 19.27 -9.34 2.75
N ASP A 48 19.45 -9.31 1.43
CA ASP A 48 18.62 -8.51 0.54
C ASP A 48 17.23 -9.16 0.42
N LEU A 49 16.18 -8.43 0.78
CA LEU A 49 14.80 -8.89 0.74
C LEU A 49 14.13 -8.64 -0.62
N MET A 50 14.66 -7.73 -1.44
CA MET A 50 14.07 -7.36 -2.71
C MET A 50 13.95 -8.53 -3.70
N PRO A 51 14.93 -9.44 -3.86
CA PRO A 51 14.78 -10.60 -4.73
C PRO A 51 13.61 -11.52 -4.34
N GLN A 52 13.28 -11.58 -3.04
CA GLN A 52 12.14 -12.37 -2.57
C GLN A 52 10.81 -11.73 -3.02
N ILE A 53 10.70 -10.40 -2.94
CA ILE A 53 9.54 -9.64 -3.41
C ILE A 53 9.37 -9.81 -4.93
N GLU A 54 10.45 -9.65 -5.71
CA GLU A 54 10.41 -9.87 -7.16
C GLU A 54 9.97 -11.29 -7.53
N ALA A 55 10.49 -12.28 -6.83
CA ALA A 55 10.12 -13.67 -7.09
C ALA A 55 8.65 -13.96 -6.77
N ALA A 56 8.10 -13.36 -5.69
CA ALA A 56 6.69 -13.44 -5.36
C ALA A 56 5.83 -12.78 -6.44
N TYR A 57 6.18 -11.55 -6.83
CA TYR A 57 5.52 -10.81 -7.90
C TYR A 57 5.46 -11.62 -9.20
N ARG A 58 6.60 -12.12 -9.67
CA ARG A 58 6.66 -12.89 -10.93
C ARG A 58 5.83 -14.16 -10.89
N ARG A 59 5.77 -14.85 -9.73
CA ARG A 59 4.96 -16.07 -9.60
C ARG A 59 3.47 -15.79 -9.70
N VAL A 60 3.00 -14.76 -9.00
CA VAL A 60 1.57 -14.42 -8.96
C VAL A 60 1.10 -13.78 -10.27
N ALA A 61 1.96 -13.04 -10.95
CA ALA A 61 1.62 -12.36 -12.21
C ALA A 61 1.36 -13.31 -13.39
N VAL A 62 1.82 -14.55 -13.32
CA VAL A 62 1.66 -15.51 -14.42
C VAL A 62 0.19 -15.75 -14.75
N GLY A 63 -0.20 -15.47 -15.98
CA GLY A 63 -1.57 -15.68 -16.47
C GLY A 63 -2.62 -14.71 -15.92
N LYS A 64 -2.20 -13.59 -15.33
CA LYS A 64 -3.09 -12.53 -14.85
C LYS A 64 -3.10 -11.35 -15.85
N ASP A 65 -4.27 -10.82 -16.14
CA ASP A 65 -4.43 -9.62 -16.96
C ASP A 65 -4.09 -8.34 -16.18
N ILE A 66 -4.39 -8.36 -14.87
CA ILE A 66 -4.12 -7.24 -13.95
C ILE A 66 -3.59 -7.83 -12.64
N MET A 67 -2.58 -7.17 -12.09
CA MET A 67 -2.04 -7.47 -10.77
C MET A 67 -1.98 -6.19 -9.94
N LEU A 68 -2.54 -6.25 -8.74
CA LEU A 68 -2.44 -5.20 -7.73
C LEU A 68 -1.41 -5.61 -6.70
N VAL A 69 -0.48 -4.71 -6.42
CA VAL A 69 0.52 -4.88 -5.34
C VAL A 69 0.19 -3.85 -4.27
N GLU A 70 -0.17 -4.31 -3.09
CA GLU A 70 -0.38 -3.45 -1.94
C GLU A 70 0.95 -3.16 -1.25
N GLY A 71 1.20 -1.89 -0.98
CA GLY A 71 2.35 -1.43 -0.20
C GLY A 71 2.03 -1.42 1.30
N GLY A 72 3.03 -1.10 2.12
CA GLY A 72 2.84 -0.92 3.56
C GLY A 72 1.93 0.26 3.93
N ALA A 73 1.59 0.37 5.21
CA ALA A 73 0.70 1.40 5.77
C ALA A 73 1.24 2.85 5.62
N SER A 74 2.50 3.00 5.27
CA SER A 74 3.11 4.30 4.97
C SER A 74 4.19 4.18 3.90
N LEU A 75 4.53 5.31 3.24
CA LEU A 75 5.61 5.37 2.25
C LEU A 75 7.01 5.10 2.83
N ARG A 76 7.12 5.01 4.14
CA ARG A 76 8.40 4.80 4.85
C ARG A 76 8.53 3.44 5.50
N GLU A 77 7.48 2.64 5.48
CA GLU A 77 7.53 1.29 6.02
C GLU A 77 8.48 0.43 5.19
N GLY A 78 9.46 -0.18 5.84
CA GLY A 78 10.51 -0.95 5.18
C GLY A 78 11.71 -0.13 4.67
N LEU A 79 11.71 1.21 4.81
CA LEU A 79 12.76 2.09 4.30
C LEU A 79 14.17 1.70 4.77
N SER A 80 14.31 1.30 6.03
CA SER A 80 15.61 0.89 6.59
C SER A 80 16.14 -0.45 6.04
N LEU A 81 15.34 -1.15 5.26
CA LEU A 81 15.64 -2.43 4.62
C LEU A 81 15.50 -2.37 3.10
N GLU A 82 15.33 -1.17 2.55
CA GLU A 82 15.17 -0.89 1.12
C GLU A 82 14.01 -1.65 0.45
N VAL A 83 12.95 -1.95 1.25
CA VAL A 83 11.72 -2.60 0.79
C VAL A 83 10.48 -1.75 1.06
N ASP A 84 10.66 -0.44 1.18
CA ASP A 84 9.56 0.51 1.25
C ASP A 84 8.80 0.60 -0.10
N PRO A 85 7.56 1.11 -0.10
CA PRO A 85 6.75 1.17 -1.31
C PRO A 85 7.41 1.86 -2.51
N VAL A 86 8.26 2.86 -2.26
CA VAL A 86 8.97 3.57 -3.33
C VAL A 86 10.05 2.70 -3.96
N SER A 87 10.86 2.04 -3.12
CA SER A 87 11.90 1.12 -3.55
C SER A 87 11.32 -0.07 -4.32
N VAL A 88 10.21 -0.64 -3.81
CA VAL A 88 9.51 -1.75 -4.46
C VAL A 88 8.92 -1.33 -5.81
N ALA A 89 8.21 -0.19 -5.89
CA ALA A 89 7.64 0.29 -7.14
C ALA A 89 8.70 0.58 -8.20
N ASN A 90 9.83 1.15 -7.79
CA ASN A 90 10.97 1.38 -8.68
C ASN A 90 11.57 0.07 -9.18
N ARG A 91 11.74 -0.90 -8.31
CA ARG A 91 12.34 -2.19 -8.64
C ARG A 91 11.48 -3.06 -9.54
N LEU A 92 10.17 -3.05 -9.30
CA LEU A 92 9.19 -3.79 -10.13
C LEU A 92 8.83 -3.06 -11.42
N ASP A 93 9.23 -1.79 -11.57
CA ASP A 93 8.90 -0.93 -12.70
C ASP A 93 7.39 -0.80 -12.93
N VAL A 94 6.63 -0.57 -11.86
CA VAL A 94 5.17 -0.50 -11.90
C VAL A 94 4.65 0.92 -11.67
N PRO A 95 3.50 1.28 -12.27
CA PRO A 95 2.79 2.52 -11.95
C PRO A 95 2.20 2.46 -10.55
N VAL A 96 2.04 3.62 -9.91
CA VAL A 96 1.57 3.74 -8.53
C VAL A 96 0.30 4.56 -8.46
N MET A 97 -0.73 4.01 -7.85
CA MET A 97 -1.89 4.73 -7.36
C MET A 97 -1.71 4.92 -5.85
N ALA A 98 -1.62 6.16 -5.39
CA ALA A 98 -1.50 6.43 -3.95
C ALA A 98 -2.87 6.71 -3.34
N MET A 99 -3.18 6.00 -2.25
CA MET A 99 -4.39 6.20 -1.46
C MET A 99 -4.05 6.96 -0.19
N ILE A 100 -4.59 8.17 -0.06
CA ILE A 100 -4.31 9.07 1.05
C ILE A 100 -5.53 9.13 1.97
N ARG A 101 -5.36 8.74 3.23
CA ARG A 101 -6.42 8.89 4.23
C ARG A 101 -6.58 10.37 4.59
N TYR A 102 -7.79 10.89 4.42
CA TYR A 102 -8.13 12.25 4.83
C TYR A 102 -8.06 12.40 6.37
N ARG A 103 -7.44 13.44 6.82
CA ARG A 103 -7.42 13.87 8.23
C ARG A 103 -7.85 15.32 8.37
N ASN A 104 -7.28 16.19 7.55
CA ASN A 104 -7.60 17.59 7.37
C ASN A 104 -6.97 18.07 6.06
N PRO A 105 -7.37 19.23 5.51
CA PRO A 105 -6.86 19.72 4.23
C PRO A 105 -5.33 19.89 4.18
N VAL A 106 -4.71 20.36 5.25
CA VAL A 106 -3.25 20.57 5.28
C VAL A 106 -2.49 19.27 5.20
N SER A 107 -2.79 18.31 6.10
CA SER A 107 -2.12 17.01 6.09
C SER A 107 -2.35 16.23 4.79
N MET A 108 -3.53 16.38 4.18
CA MET A 108 -3.84 15.81 2.88
C MET A 108 -2.94 16.44 1.79
N GLY A 109 -2.86 17.75 1.73
CA GLY A 109 -2.02 18.46 0.77
C GLY A 109 -0.55 18.06 0.88
N ASP A 110 -0.02 18.00 2.09
CA ASP A 110 1.35 17.57 2.36
C ASP A 110 1.60 16.12 1.87
N ALA A 111 0.66 15.22 2.15
CA ALA A 111 0.76 13.82 1.73
C ALA A 111 0.69 13.67 0.20
N CYS A 112 -0.15 14.47 -0.49
CA CYS A 112 -0.22 14.49 -1.95
C CYS A 112 1.11 14.94 -2.56
N VAL A 113 1.70 16.02 -2.05
CA VAL A 113 3.00 16.53 -2.50
C VAL A 113 4.12 15.54 -2.21
N ASP A 114 4.10 14.88 -1.05
CA ASP A 114 5.10 13.87 -0.69
C ASP A 114 5.02 12.67 -1.65
N ALA A 115 3.84 12.14 -1.90
CA ALA A 115 3.63 11.05 -2.86
C ALA A 115 4.13 11.43 -4.26
N GLN A 116 3.77 12.63 -4.75
CA GLN A 116 4.20 13.12 -6.06
C GLN A 116 5.73 13.24 -6.14
N ARG A 117 6.40 13.74 -5.11
CA ARG A 117 7.86 13.87 -5.06
C ARG A 117 8.58 12.53 -5.06
N GLN A 118 8.02 11.54 -4.38
CA GLN A 118 8.66 10.25 -4.21
C GLN A 118 8.45 9.33 -5.43
N PHE A 119 7.24 9.28 -5.97
CA PHE A 119 6.92 8.41 -7.12
C PHE A 119 7.14 9.06 -8.48
N ARG A 120 7.11 10.40 -8.55
CA ARG A 120 7.34 11.17 -9.78
C ARG A 120 6.45 10.70 -10.94
N GLU A 121 7.04 10.32 -12.07
CA GLU A 121 6.36 9.83 -13.27
C GLU A 121 5.65 8.48 -13.06
N ARG A 122 5.96 7.76 -12.01
CA ARG A 122 5.24 6.52 -11.66
C ARG A 122 3.90 6.78 -11.02
N LEU A 123 3.69 7.96 -10.45
CA LEU A 123 2.41 8.32 -9.83
C LEU A 123 1.36 8.53 -10.93
N VAL A 124 0.48 7.55 -11.11
CA VAL A 124 -0.60 7.64 -12.09
C VAL A 124 -1.88 8.24 -11.51
N GLY A 125 -1.98 8.34 -10.20
CA GLY A 125 -3.10 9.00 -9.56
C GLY A 125 -3.10 8.95 -8.04
N LEU A 126 -3.85 9.91 -7.47
CA LEU A 126 -4.13 10.01 -6.04
C LEU A 126 -5.62 9.81 -5.78
N ALA A 127 -5.97 8.97 -4.84
CA ALA A 127 -7.31 8.83 -4.30
C ALA A 127 -7.32 9.26 -2.83
N ILE A 128 -8.27 10.11 -2.45
CA ILE A 128 -8.42 10.56 -1.07
C ILE A 128 -9.51 9.73 -0.40
N ASN A 129 -9.14 9.01 0.64
CA ASN A 129 -10.02 8.06 1.32
C ASN A 129 -10.53 8.60 2.66
N ALA A 130 -11.71 8.15 3.06
CA ALA A 130 -12.37 8.44 4.32
C ALA A 130 -12.64 9.95 4.53
N VAL A 131 -13.14 10.61 3.50
CA VAL A 131 -13.49 12.04 3.54
C VAL A 131 -14.90 12.22 4.12
N PRO A 132 -15.09 13.06 5.15
CA PRO A 132 -16.43 13.42 5.62
C PRO A 132 -17.25 14.06 4.50
N ASP A 133 -18.53 13.72 4.38
CA ASP A 133 -19.38 14.21 3.28
C ASP A 133 -19.41 15.74 3.19
N ALA A 134 -19.33 16.44 4.34
CA ALA A 134 -19.29 17.90 4.40
C ALA A 134 -18.03 18.53 3.79
N GLU A 135 -16.93 17.79 3.71
CA GLU A 135 -15.63 18.27 3.19
C GLU A 135 -15.48 18.02 1.68
N ILE A 136 -16.27 17.14 1.10
CA ILE A 136 -16.15 16.73 -0.31
C ILE A 136 -16.25 17.91 -1.28
N PRO A 137 -17.22 18.85 -1.15
CA PRO A 137 -17.32 19.97 -2.07
C PRO A 137 -16.06 20.85 -2.13
N GLY A 138 -15.45 21.12 -0.98
CA GLY A 138 -14.23 21.92 -0.91
C GLY A 138 -13.00 21.22 -1.52
N LEU A 139 -12.96 19.92 -1.52
CA LEU A 139 -11.86 19.16 -2.10
C LEU A 139 -11.86 19.17 -3.63
N GLN A 140 -13.01 19.32 -4.28
CA GLN A 140 -13.09 19.40 -5.73
C GLN A 140 -12.34 20.60 -6.30
N GLU A 141 -12.41 21.75 -5.62
CA GLU A 141 -11.62 22.94 -5.98
C GLU A 141 -10.12 22.70 -5.75
N CYS A 142 -9.79 22.03 -4.66
CA CYS A 142 -8.40 21.66 -4.35
C CYS A 142 -7.79 20.75 -5.40
N PHE A 143 -8.54 19.79 -5.95
CA PHE A 143 -8.10 18.89 -7.00
C PHE A 143 -7.73 19.62 -8.29
N SER A 144 -8.57 20.55 -8.73
CA SER A 144 -8.24 21.38 -9.89
C SER A 144 -6.92 22.13 -9.74
N CYS A 145 -6.64 22.59 -8.52
CA CYS A 145 -5.36 23.21 -8.16
C CYS A 145 -4.19 22.23 -8.22
N MET A 146 -4.38 21.00 -7.75
CA MET A 146 -3.36 19.95 -7.74
C MET A 146 -3.04 19.47 -9.16
N GLU A 147 -4.04 19.25 -9.98
CA GLU A 147 -3.89 18.88 -11.40
C GLU A 147 -3.14 19.97 -12.18
N GLY A 148 -3.43 21.23 -11.93
CA GLY A 148 -2.68 22.36 -12.50
C GLY A 148 -1.19 22.38 -12.11
N ARG A 149 -0.82 21.64 -11.08
CA ARG A 149 0.59 21.45 -10.60
C ARG A 149 1.18 20.10 -11.03
N GLY A 150 0.49 19.34 -11.88
CA GLY A 150 0.94 18.03 -12.35
C GLY A 150 0.78 16.91 -11.31
N ILE A 151 -0.12 17.09 -10.33
CA ILE A 151 -0.46 16.04 -9.36
C ILE A 151 -1.76 15.38 -9.85
N PRO A 152 -1.72 14.15 -10.40
CA PRO A 152 -2.91 13.51 -10.94
C PRO A 152 -3.87 13.10 -9.82
N THR A 153 -5.14 13.48 -9.91
CA THR A 153 -6.17 13.14 -8.94
C THR A 153 -7.19 12.18 -9.56
N LEU A 154 -7.55 11.12 -8.84
CA LEU A 154 -8.52 10.10 -9.28
C LEU A 154 -9.90 10.34 -8.68
N GLY A 155 -9.96 10.86 -7.46
CA GLY A 155 -11.21 11.16 -6.80
C GLY A 155 -11.20 10.97 -5.30
N VAL A 156 -12.42 11.00 -4.72
CA VAL A 156 -12.67 10.94 -3.28
C VAL A 156 -13.52 9.73 -2.95
N LEU A 157 -13.13 9.02 -1.91
CA LEU A 157 -13.93 7.99 -1.27
C LEU A 157 -14.49 8.55 0.05
N PRO A 158 -15.80 8.65 0.19
CA PRO A 158 -16.41 9.21 1.38
C PRO A 158 -16.20 8.31 2.60
N LEU A 159 -16.16 8.93 3.78
CA LEU A 159 -16.15 8.21 5.04
C LEU A 159 -17.47 7.43 5.21
N ARG A 160 -17.35 6.14 5.45
CA ARG A 160 -18.50 5.25 5.74
C ARG A 160 -18.22 4.50 7.03
N GLU A 161 -18.97 4.81 8.08
CA GLU A 161 -18.81 4.20 9.41
C GLU A 161 -18.98 2.67 9.37
N GLN A 162 -19.86 2.17 8.48
CA GLN A 162 -20.08 0.73 8.31
C GLN A 162 -18.80 -0.02 7.90
N LEU A 163 -17.89 0.64 7.17
CA LEU A 163 -16.61 0.05 6.76
C LEU A 163 -15.53 0.10 7.84
N GLN A 164 -15.80 0.81 8.94
CA GLN A 164 -14.90 0.91 10.09
C GLN A 164 -15.33 0.02 11.26
N SER A 165 -16.53 -0.55 11.18
CA SER A 165 -17.06 -1.41 12.24
C SER A 165 -16.53 -2.83 12.08
N ILE A 166 -15.95 -3.35 13.14
CA ILE A 166 -15.60 -4.77 13.24
C ILE A 166 -16.90 -5.57 13.23
N SER A 167 -17.03 -6.53 12.34
CA SER A 167 -18.20 -7.41 12.31
C SER A 167 -18.19 -8.38 13.50
N VAL A 168 -19.37 -8.81 13.94
CA VAL A 168 -19.49 -9.80 15.04
C VAL A 168 -18.76 -11.10 14.69
N GLY A 169 -18.62 -11.45 13.39
CA GLY A 169 -17.86 -12.60 12.92
C GLY A 169 -16.35 -12.46 13.02
N GLU A 170 -15.81 -11.24 13.22
CA GLU A 170 -14.39 -10.97 13.45
C GLU A 170 -14.02 -10.98 14.93
N ILE A 171 -15.01 -10.99 15.81
CA ILE A 171 -14.82 -11.05 17.28
C ILE A 171 -14.91 -12.50 17.79
N ALA A 172 -15.45 -13.42 17.01
CA ALA A 172 -15.65 -14.84 17.35
C ALA A 172 -14.48 -15.71 16.89
#